data_c2d4cf62238335c7d07d5735a5b53179
#
_entry.id   c2d4cf62238335c7d07d5735a5b53179
#
_cell.length_a   1.000
_cell.length_b   1.000
_cell.length_c   1.000
_cell.angle_alpha   90.00
_cell.angle_beta   90.00
_cell.angle_gamma   90.00
#
_symmetry.space_group_name_H-M   'P 1'
#
loop_
_entity.id
_entity.type
_entity.pdbx_description
1 polymer ?
#
loop_
_entity_poly.entity_id
_entity_poly.type
_entity_poly.pdbx_seq_one_letter_code
_entity_poly.pdbx_strand_id
1 'polypeptide(L)'
;MKRLLLTSAFVLTVLIAGPAMAADLRQPVPVPVPVAGWTGFYIGAHIGAGLGTNDWTNVAVPFCCGTGTAGTGTTSGFIGGGQIGYNWQVGWAVIGVEGDFTGASVQGDTFLRPATLGADGRHNTDWFATVTGRLGAVVHGDTLVFVKGGGAWEEDRYNIQNIRANGDFIGSYPEVTDGRFGWTVGMGAEYRITSNWSVKLEYDFMDFGTKTVSFPEGTAGTPLTAAFSVDIGQRLHVFKAGLNYIFAPSVY
;
A
#
# COMPACT_ATOMS: atom_id res chain seq x y z
N MET A 1 -28.63 -17.08 -82.69
CA MET A 1 -29.99 -17.69 -82.79
C MET A 1 -29.85 -19.15 -82.49
N LYS A 2 -30.47 -19.69 -81.57
CA LYS A 2 -30.84 -21.04 -81.14
C LYS A 2 -30.61 -21.29 -79.70
N ARG A 3 -31.67 -21.17 -78.92
CA ARG A 3 -31.77 -21.52 -77.49
C ARG A 3 -31.80 -23.04 -77.37
N LEU A 4 -30.98 -23.63 -76.53
CA LEU A 4 -31.07 -25.02 -76.11
C LEU A 4 -31.52 -25.07 -74.65
N LEU A 5 -32.73 -25.60 -74.48
CA LEU A 5 -33.33 -25.88 -73.18
C LEU A 5 -32.82 -27.27 -72.72
N LEU A 6 -32.14 -27.36 -71.60
CA LEU A 6 -31.83 -28.64 -70.97
C LEU A 6 -32.71 -28.76 -69.71
N THR A 7 -33.66 -29.65 -69.79
CA THR A 7 -34.49 -30.12 -68.68
C THR A 7 -33.72 -31.15 -67.85
N SER A 8 -33.34 -30.79 -66.61
CA SER A 8 -32.75 -31.74 -65.64
C SER A 8 -33.85 -32.32 -64.75
N ALA A 9 -34.04 -33.63 -64.88
CA ALA A 9 -34.95 -34.41 -64.04
C ALA A 9 -34.36 -34.57 -62.64
N PHE A 10 -35.08 -34.14 -61.64
CA PHE A 10 -34.70 -34.29 -60.21
C PHE A 10 -35.29 -35.64 -59.74
N VAL A 11 -34.40 -36.63 -59.49
CA VAL A 11 -34.75 -37.90 -58.84
C VAL A 11 -34.76 -37.70 -57.35
N LEU A 12 -35.93 -37.71 -56.73
CA LEU A 12 -36.13 -37.61 -55.28
C LEU A 12 -35.97 -39.00 -54.67
N THR A 13 -34.79 -39.27 -54.08
CA THR A 13 -34.50 -40.47 -53.27
C THR A 13 -34.99 -40.25 -51.85
N VAL A 14 -36.07 -40.84 -51.42
CA VAL A 14 -36.56 -40.86 -50.04
C VAL A 14 -35.73 -41.88 -49.28
N LEU A 15 -34.78 -41.43 -48.46
CA LEU A 15 -34.08 -42.23 -47.44
C LEU A 15 -35.02 -42.38 -46.24
N ILE A 16 -35.51 -43.58 -45.99
CA ILE A 16 -36.19 -43.95 -44.74
C ILE A 16 -35.12 -44.09 -43.67
N ALA A 17 -34.91 -43.04 -42.88
CA ALA A 17 -34.08 -43.10 -41.67
C ALA A 17 -34.86 -43.84 -40.58
N GLY A 18 -34.44 -45.05 -40.25
CA GLY A 18 -34.90 -45.74 -39.06
C GLY A 18 -34.51 -44.99 -37.79
N PRO A 19 -35.24 -45.10 -36.67
CA PRO A 19 -34.88 -44.48 -35.43
C PRO A 19 -33.54 -45.06 -34.93
N ALA A 20 -32.48 -44.29 -35.05
CA ALA A 20 -31.23 -44.58 -34.35
C ALA A 20 -31.51 -44.47 -32.84
N MET A 21 -31.57 -45.60 -32.15
CA MET A 21 -31.50 -45.64 -30.69
C MET A 21 -30.13 -45.08 -30.31
N ALA A 22 -30.06 -43.75 -30.11
CA ALA A 22 -28.91 -43.13 -29.49
C ALA A 22 -28.78 -43.74 -28.08
N ALA A 23 -27.79 -44.62 -27.92
CA ALA A 23 -27.40 -45.08 -26.58
C ALA A 23 -27.18 -43.82 -25.72
N ASP A 24 -27.93 -43.71 -24.63
CA ASP A 24 -27.82 -42.65 -23.65
C ASP A 24 -26.41 -42.76 -23.00
N LEU A 25 -25.43 -42.17 -23.68
CA LEU A 25 -24.11 -41.93 -23.14
C LEU A 25 -24.35 -40.91 -22.02
N ARG A 26 -24.54 -41.39 -20.82
CA ARG A 26 -24.50 -40.54 -19.62
C ARG A 26 -23.27 -39.65 -19.76
N GLN A 27 -23.49 -38.39 -20.12
CA GLN A 27 -22.42 -37.41 -20.09
C GLN A 27 -21.81 -37.47 -18.65
N PRO A 28 -20.50 -37.66 -18.51
CA PRO A 28 -19.89 -37.62 -17.20
C PRO A 28 -20.27 -36.26 -16.61
N VAL A 29 -20.98 -36.28 -15.49
CA VAL A 29 -21.29 -35.08 -14.72
C VAL A 29 -19.96 -34.40 -14.47
N PRO A 30 -19.73 -33.14 -14.91
CA PRO A 30 -18.49 -32.46 -14.65
C PRO A 30 -18.27 -32.47 -13.14
N VAL A 31 -17.26 -33.18 -12.68
CA VAL A 31 -16.86 -33.14 -11.29
C VAL A 31 -16.46 -31.69 -11.04
N PRO A 32 -17.13 -30.95 -10.14
CA PRO A 32 -16.74 -29.58 -9.84
C PRO A 32 -15.27 -29.59 -9.48
N VAL A 33 -14.46 -28.91 -10.28
CA VAL A 33 -13.05 -28.73 -9.94
C VAL A 33 -13.04 -27.94 -8.63
N PRO A 34 -12.45 -28.47 -7.55
CA PRO A 34 -12.44 -27.79 -6.28
C PRO A 34 -11.77 -26.43 -6.45
N VAL A 35 -12.53 -25.36 -6.35
CA VAL A 35 -11.98 -24.00 -6.38
C VAL A 35 -11.39 -23.75 -5.00
N ALA A 36 -10.07 -23.53 -4.95
CA ALA A 36 -9.41 -23.22 -3.69
C ALA A 36 -9.98 -21.90 -3.12
N GLY A 37 -10.55 -21.96 -1.92
CA GLY A 37 -11.11 -20.81 -1.22
C GLY A 37 -10.04 -19.86 -0.67
N TRP A 38 -10.41 -18.63 -0.34
CA TRP A 38 -9.54 -17.64 0.28
C TRP A 38 -9.44 -17.77 1.80
N THR A 39 -10.18 -18.70 2.40
CA THR A 39 -10.13 -18.94 3.84
C THR A 39 -8.82 -19.61 4.23
N GLY A 40 -8.15 -19.06 5.22
CA GLY A 40 -6.93 -19.63 5.79
C GLY A 40 -5.95 -18.57 6.28
N PHE A 41 -4.96 -19.03 7.01
CA PHE A 41 -3.79 -18.23 7.36
C PHE A 41 -2.91 -18.01 6.13
N TYR A 42 -2.30 -16.86 6.08
CA TYR A 42 -1.28 -16.57 5.09
C TYR A 42 -0.11 -15.80 5.71
N ILE A 43 1.05 -15.97 5.10
CA ILE A 43 2.25 -15.19 5.35
C ILE A 43 2.78 -14.71 4.01
N GLY A 44 3.35 -13.53 3.97
CA GLY A 44 3.88 -13.00 2.73
C GLY A 44 5.01 -12.01 2.93
N ALA A 45 5.58 -11.61 1.80
CA ALA A 45 6.55 -10.55 1.72
C ALA A 45 6.13 -9.54 0.66
N HIS A 46 6.56 -8.29 0.82
CA HIS A 46 6.28 -7.22 -0.12
C HIS A 46 7.48 -6.30 -0.30
N ILE A 47 7.48 -5.64 -1.44
CA ILE A 47 8.37 -4.53 -1.78
C ILE A 47 7.52 -3.40 -2.34
N GLY A 48 8.04 -2.18 -2.31
CA GLY A 48 7.27 -1.06 -2.82
C GLY A 48 7.96 0.28 -2.72
N ALA A 49 7.15 1.33 -2.78
CA ALA A 49 7.58 2.70 -2.64
C ALA A 49 6.64 3.48 -1.72
N GLY A 50 7.24 4.35 -0.90
CA GLY A 50 6.54 5.31 -0.06
C GLY A 50 6.74 6.73 -0.59
N LEU A 51 5.65 7.52 -0.58
CA LEU A 51 5.63 8.94 -0.90
C LEU A 51 4.98 9.67 0.28
N GLY A 52 5.76 10.48 0.99
CA GLY A 52 5.30 11.20 2.17
C GLY A 52 5.20 12.70 1.95
N THR A 53 4.36 13.33 2.77
CA THR A 53 4.26 14.79 2.89
C THR A 53 4.35 15.16 4.35
N ASN A 54 5.25 16.08 4.67
CA ASN A 54 5.50 16.59 6.02
C ASN A 54 5.24 18.08 6.06
N ASP A 55 4.31 18.50 6.90
CA ASP A 55 3.96 19.90 7.12
C ASP A 55 4.59 20.38 8.43
N TRP A 56 5.57 21.26 8.33
CA TRP A 56 6.27 21.86 9.47
C TRP A 56 5.60 23.18 9.82
N THR A 57 5.05 23.27 11.02
CA THR A 57 4.30 24.45 11.50
C THR A 57 4.78 24.85 12.90
N ASN A 58 4.43 26.06 13.33
CA ASN A 58 4.71 26.57 14.68
C ASN A 58 6.16 26.47 15.12
N VAL A 59 7.10 26.71 14.21
CA VAL A 59 8.53 26.75 14.55
C VAL A 59 8.78 27.98 15.44
N ALA A 60 8.85 27.74 16.75
CA ALA A 60 9.20 28.76 17.72
C ALA A 60 10.71 28.72 17.99
N VAL A 61 11.50 29.43 17.21
CA VAL A 61 12.94 29.57 17.48
C VAL A 61 13.12 30.70 18.51
N PRO A 62 13.78 30.45 19.66
CA PRO A 62 13.82 31.39 20.79
C PRO A 62 14.45 32.76 20.47
N PHE A 63 15.16 32.92 19.37
CA PHE A 63 15.94 34.13 19.06
C PHE A 63 15.46 34.93 17.85
N CYS A 64 14.49 34.42 17.09
CA CYS A 64 13.95 35.20 15.96
C CYS A 64 12.61 34.64 15.53
N CYS A 65 11.72 35.56 15.24
CA CYS A 65 10.62 35.40 14.31
C CYS A 65 9.45 34.50 14.75
N GLY A 66 8.36 35.15 15.01
CA GLY A 66 7.03 34.65 15.28
C GLY A 66 6.65 33.28 14.74
N THR A 67 5.68 32.67 15.36
CA THR A 67 5.06 31.41 14.96
C THR A 67 4.51 31.49 13.54
N GLY A 68 4.91 30.57 12.65
CA GLY A 68 4.47 30.51 11.27
C GLY A 68 4.69 29.13 10.65
N THR A 69 4.16 28.95 9.45
CA THR A 69 4.47 27.77 8.63
C THR A 69 5.92 27.84 8.18
N ALA A 70 6.73 26.86 8.56
CA ALA A 70 8.14 26.84 8.20
C ALA A 70 8.38 26.21 6.83
N GLY A 71 7.55 25.28 6.39
CA GLY A 71 7.65 24.65 5.07
C GLY A 71 6.87 23.35 4.97
N THR A 72 6.63 22.93 3.75
CA THR A 72 6.11 21.60 3.42
C THR A 72 7.22 20.84 2.71
N GLY A 73 7.54 19.65 3.20
CA GLY A 73 8.50 18.73 2.59
C GLY A 73 7.82 17.53 1.97
N THR A 74 8.45 16.98 0.94
CA THR A 74 8.07 15.71 0.37
C THR A 74 9.17 14.70 0.59
N THR A 75 8.78 13.48 0.96
CA THR A 75 9.69 12.35 1.14
C THR A 75 9.36 11.26 0.15
N SER A 76 10.36 10.52 -0.27
CA SER A 76 10.15 9.36 -1.14
C SER A 76 11.22 8.32 -0.90
N GLY A 77 10.89 7.06 -1.16
CA GLY A 77 11.86 6.00 -1.01
C GLY A 77 11.29 4.60 -1.21
N PHE A 78 12.19 3.63 -1.14
CA PHE A 78 11.85 2.22 -1.23
C PHE A 78 11.42 1.67 0.12
N ILE A 79 10.55 0.68 0.07
CA ILE A 79 10.08 -0.06 1.24
C ILE A 79 10.14 -1.56 0.96
N GLY A 80 10.23 -2.34 2.04
CA GLY A 80 10.16 -3.79 1.95
C GLY A 80 9.88 -4.40 3.31
N GLY A 81 9.11 -5.48 3.31
CA GLY A 81 8.67 -6.08 4.57
C GLY A 81 7.93 -7.38 4.42
N GLY A 82 7.19 -7.73 5.46
CA GLY A 82 6.38 -8.92 5.53
C GLY A 82 5.02 -8.67 6.13
N GLN A 83 4.09 -9.56 5.79
CA GLN A 83 2.73 -9.55 6.33
C GLN A 83 2.33 -10.95 6.78
N ILE A 84 1.41 -10.98 7.74
CA ILE A 84 0.73 -12.17 8.20
C ILE A 84 -0.74 -11.86 8.39
N GLY A 85 -1.62 -12.79 8.02
CA GLY A 85 -3.04 -12.56 8.18
C GLY A 85 -3.87 -13.81 8.15
N TYR A 86 -5.16 -13.61 8.33
CA TYR A 86 -6.16 -14.65 8.22
C TYR A 86 -7.39 -14.12 7.48
N ASN A 87 -7.88 -14.90 6.52
CA ASN A 87 -9.09 -14.60 5.77
C ASN A 87 -10.18 -15.62 6.09
N TRP A 88 -11.44 -15.15 6.15
CA TRP A 88 -12.65 -15.95 6.12
C TRP A 88 -13.44 -15.61 4.86
N GLN A 89 -13.69 -16.60 4.03
CA GLN A 89 -14.55 -16.46 2.85
C GLN A 89 -15.95 -17.00 3.14
N VAL A 90 -16.96 -16.21 2.80
CA VAL A 90 -18.37 -16.61 2.84
C VAL A 90 -18.99 -16.29 1.48
N GLY A 91 -19.13 -17.33 0.66
CA GLY A 91 -19.54 -17.15 -0.74
C GLY A 91 -18.52 -16.33 -1.53
N TRP A 92 -18.96 -15.20 -2.06
CA TRP A 92 -18.11 -14.26 -2.80
C TRP A 92 -17.40 -13.23 -1.89
N ALA A 93 -17.80 -13.11 -0.63
CA ALA A 93 -17.26 -12.13 0.29
C ALA A 93 -16.10 -12.71 1.12
N VAL A 94 -15.07 -11.91 1.36
CA VAL A 94 -13.92 -12.23 2.21
C VAL A 94 -13.80 -11.17 3.29
N ILE A 95 -13.69 -11.63 4.53
CA ILE A 95 -13.37 -10.78 5.69
C ILE A 95 -12.04 -11.27 6.23
N GLY A 96 -11.14 -10.38 6.62
CA GLY A 96 -9.84 -10.79 7.14
C GLY A 96 -9.24 -9.78 8.10
N VAL A 97 -8.15 -10.22 8.72
CA VAL A 97 -7.26 -9.38 9.52
C VAL A 97 -5.83 -9.57 9.03
N GLU A 98 -5.07 -8.49 9.00
CA GLU A 98 -3.68 -8.50 8.53
C GLU A 98 -2.80 -7.66 9.46
N GLY A 99 -1.66 -8.19 9.83
CA GLY A 99 -0.56 -7.48 10.45
C GLY A 99 0.59 -7.35 9.46
N ASP A 100 1.20 -6.18 9.39
CA ASP A 100 2.20 -5.81 8.40
C ASP A 100 3.36 -5.11 9.10
N PHE A 101 4.59 -5.48 8.77
CA PHE A 101 5.80 -4.81 9.23
C PHE A 101 6.67 -4.48 8.02
N THR A 102 7.04 -3.21 7.91
CA THR A 102 7.72 -2.67 6.74
C THR A 102 8.94 -1.85 7.17
N GLY A 103 10.12 -2.27 6.72
CA GLY A 103 11.31 -1.44 6.75
C GLY A 103 11.24 -0.40 5.63
N ALA A 104 11.62 0.82 5.92
CA ALA A 104 11.52 1.93 5.00
C ALA A 104 12.87 2.66 4.86
N SER A 105 13.12 3.16 3.67
CA SER A 105 14.18 4.13 3.37
C SER A 105 13.55 5.32 2.66
N VAL A 106 12.55 5.91 3.34
CA VAL A 106 11.77 7.04 2.83
C VAL A 106 12.37 8.31 3.40
N GLN A 107 13.02 9.09 2.54
CA GLN A 107 13.80 10.25 2.94
C GLN A 107 13.35 11.50 2.18
N GLY A 108 13.52 12.65 2.81
CA GLY A 108 13.28 13.94 2.16
C GLY A 108 13.90 15.09 2.92
N ASP A 109 14.23 16.11 2.18
CA ASP A 109 14.75 17.36 2.70
C ASP A 109 13.69 18.45 2.60
N THR A 110 13.52 19.22 3.65
CA THR A 110 12.63 20.37 3.69
C THR A 110 13.44 21.62 3.96
N PHE A 111 13.32 22.62 3.10
CA PHE A 111 13.97 23.90 3.36
C PHE A 111 13.07 24.74 4.27
N LEU A 112 13.50 24.92 5.51
CA LEU A 112 12.79 25.72 6.50
C LEU A 112 13.20 27.20 6.35
N ARG A 113 12.21 28.08 6.12
CA ARG A 113 12.41 29.53 5.98
C ARG A 113 11.63 30.31 7.05
N PRO A 114 12.05 30.30 8.31
CA PRO A 114 11.57 31.33 9.22
C PRO A 114 12.23 32.67 8.84
N ALA A 115 11.44 33.68 8.63
CA ALA A 115 11.69 35.05 8.18
C ALA A 115 13.15 35.55 7.92
N THR A 116 14.13 35.22 8.76
CA THR A 116 15.55 35.65 8.63
C THR A 116 16.55 34.52 8.76
N LEU A 117 16.08 33.29 8.98
CA LEU A 117 16.92 32.10 9.10
C LEU A 117 16.63 31.15 7.95
N GLY A 118 17.66 30.47 7.47
CA GLY A 118 17.54 29.29 6.61
C GLY A 118 18.00 28.07 7.39
N ALA A 119 17.30 26.96 7.24
CA ALA A 119 17.72 25.67 7.81
C ALA A 119 17.29 24.53 6.90
N ASP A 120 18.09 23.48 6.87
CA ASP A 120 17.76 22.24 6.17
C ASP A 120 17.15 21.26 7.19
N GLY A 121 15.87 20.99 7.07
CA GLY A 121 15.18 19.93 7.81
C GLY A 121 15.28 18.63 7.03
N ARG A 122 15.80 17.56 7.64
CA ARG A 122 15.82 16.23 7.08
C ARG A 122 14.89 15.33 7.87
N HIS A 123 14.11 14.57 7.14
CA HIS A 123 13.21 13.56 7.68
C HIS A 123 13.53 12.20 7.07
N ASN A 124 13.54 11.16 7.88
CA ASN A 124 13.74 9.78 7.46
C ASN A 124 12.80 8.87 8.25
N THR A 125 11.95 8.11 7.53
CA THR A 125 11.15 7.04 8.12
C THR A 125 11.94 5.75 8.03
N ASP A 126 12.17 5.08 9.16
CA ASP A 126 12.96 3.86 9.25
C ASP A 126 12.10 2.61 9.10
N TRP A 127 10.96 2.60 9.76
CA TRP A 127 10.00 1.50 9.67
C TRP A 127 8.59 1.96 10.03
N PHE A 128 7.62 1.21 9.56
CA PHE A 128 6.24 1.30 10.01
C PHE A 128 5.61 -0.08 10.13
N ALA A 129 4.59 -0.19 10.97
CA ALA A 129 3.80 -1.40 11.14
C ALA A 129 2.31 -1.07 11.12
N THR A 130 1.48 -1.98 10.61
CA THR A 130 0.03 -1.80 10.58
C THR A 130 -0.69 -3.02 11.11
N VAL A 131 -1.86 -2.79 11.71
CA VAL A 131 -2.85 -3.83 12.01
C VAL A 131 -4.18 -3.40 11.43
N THR A 132 -4.70 -4.18 10.49
CA THR A 132 -5.86 -3.81 9.68
C THR A 132 -6.89 -4.92 9.63
N GLY A 133 -8.16 -4.52 9.57
CA GLY A 133 -9.24 -5.35 9.07
C GLY A 133 -9.36 -5.18 7.55
N ARG A 134 -9.66 -6.27 6.83
CA ARG A 134 -9.89 -6.22 5.38
C ARG A 134 -11.25 -6.79 5.01
N LEU A 135 -11.89 -6.18 4.01
CA LEU A 135 -13.15 -6.61 3.41
C LEU A 135 -12.93 -6.72 1.90
N GLY A 136 -13.30 -7.85 1.33
CA GLY A 136 -13.06 -8.10 -0.09
C GLY A 136 -14.16 -8.87 -0.77
N ALA A 137 -14.09 -8.88 -2.09
CA ALA A 137 -14.96 -9.60 -2.98
C ALA A 137 -14.15 -10.46 -3.95
N VAL A 138 -14.50 -11.73 -4.04
CA VAL A 138 -13.93 -12.64 -5.02
C VAL A 138 -14.57 -12.39 -6.38
N VAL A 139 -13.76 -11.97 -7.35
CA VAL A 139 -14.14 -11.78 -8.75
C VAL A 139 -13.42 -12.81 -9.60
N HIS A 140 -14.14 -13.52 -10.49
CA HIS A 140 -13.59 -14.58 -11.36
C HIS A 140 -12.82 -15.70 -10.63
N GLY A 141 -13.24 -16.07 -9.40
CA GLY A 141 -12.70 -17.20 -8.65
C GLY A 141 -11.29 -16.98 -8.08
N ASP A 142 -10.33 -16.60 -8.90
CA ASP A 142 -8.91 -16.46 -8.52
C ASP A 142 -8.47 -15.04 -8.17
N THR A 143 -9.36 -14.06 -8.30
CA THR A 143 -9.07 -12.65 -8.02
C THR A 143 -9.88 -12.16 -6.83
N LEU A 144 -9.20 -11.63 -5.83
CA LEU A 144 -9.78 -10.96 -4.68
C LEU A 144 -9.49 -9.46 -4.78
N VAL A 145 -10.53 -8.64 -4.84
CA VAL A 145 -10.41 -7.18 -4.66
C VAL A 145 -10.82 -6.84 -3.24
N PHE A 146 -10.10 -5.93 -2.59
CA PHE A 146 -10.34 -5.64 -1.19
C PHE A 146 -10.07 -4.18 -0.83
N VAL A 147 -10.68 -3.76 0.26
CA VAL A 147 -10.34 -2.56 1.02
C VAL A 147 -9.90 -2.97 2.42
N LYS A 148 -9.04 -2.19 3.05
CA LYS A 148 -8.59 -2.43 4.42
C LYS A 148 -8.51 -1.13 5.20
N GLY A 149 -8.50 -1.22 6.54
CA GLY A 149 -8.30 -0.08 7.40
C GLY A 149 -8.00 -0.50 8.82
N GLY A 150 -7.27 0.36 9.53
CA GLY A 150 -6.83 0.06 10.89
C GLY A 150 -5.85 1.06 11.47
N GLY A 151 -5.06 0.60 12.45
CA GLY A 151 -4.01 1.36 13.08
C GLY A 151 -2.68 1.22 12.36
N ALA A 152 -1.89 2.29 12.43
CA ALA A 152 -0.53 2.36 11.91
C ALA A 152 0.41 2.93 12.97
N TRP A 153 1.62 2.43 13.02
CA TRP A 153 2.72 2.90 13.88
C TRP A 153 3.93 3.12 13.00
N GLU A 154 4.68 4.19 13.25
CA GLU A 154 5.93 4.47 12.57
C GLU A 154 7.00 4.98 13.53
N GLU A 155 8.25 4.86 13.13
CA GLU A 155 9.39 5.47 13.79
C GLU A 155 10.16 6.32 12.79
N ASP A 156 10.34 7.58 13.15
CA ASP A 156 10.96 8.60 12.34
C ASP A 156 12.16 9.21 13.00
N ARG A 157 13.11 9.64 12.18
CA ARG A 157 14.24 10.45 12.57
C ARG A 157 14.18 11.82 11.95
N TYR A 158 14.32 12.83 12.79
CA TYR A 158 14.32 14.23 12.39
C TYR A 158 15.68 14.86 12.71
N ASN A 159 16.22 15.59 11.75
CA ASN A 159 17.46 16.31 11.90
C ASN A 159 17.32 17.72 11.33
N ILE A 160 17.84 18.73 12.02
CA ILE A 160 17.90 20.12 11.54
C ILE A 160 19.36 20.53 11.45
N GLN A 161 19.81 20.76 10.23
CA GLN A 161 21.19 21.07 9.90
C GLN A 161 21.31 22.40 9.19
N ASN A 162 22.56 22.85 9.05
CA ASN A 162 22.91 24.04 8.25
C ASN A 162 22.09 25.28 8.59
N ILE A 163 21.84 25.51 9.89
CA ILE A 163 21.14 26.71 10.31
C ILE A 163 21.99 27.92 10.02
N ARG A 164 21.43 28.88 9.27
CA ARG A 164 22.10 30.08 8.82
C ARG A 164 21.32 31.32 9.23
N ALA A 165 22.01 32.31 9.76
CA ALA A 165 21.48 33.65 9.99
C ALA A 165 22.22 34.62 9.10
N ASN A 166 21.53 35.43 8.31
CA ASN A 166 22.11 36.40 7.36
C ASN A 166 23.16 35.79 6.40
N GLY A 167 23.06 34.47 6.13
CA GLY A 167 24.01 33.73 5.28
C GLY A 167 25.13 33.01 6.04
N ASP A 168 25.38 33.35 7.31
CA ASP A 168 26.41 32.74 8.13
C ASP A 168 25.88 31.47 8.84
N PHE A 169 26.69 30.40 8.84
CA PHE A 169 26.40 29.17 9.57
C PHE A 169 26.43 29.42 11.07
N ILE A 170 25.36 29.05 11.78
CA ILE A 170 25.24 29.26 13.24
C ILE A 170 25.06 27.95 14.01
N GLY A 171 24.92 26.79 13.34
CA GLY A 171 24.92 25.50 14.02
C GLY A 171 23.94 24.47 13.43
N SER A 172 23.71 23.41 14.20
CA SER A 172 22.77 22.34 13.94
C SER A 172 22.17 21.81 15.25
N TYR A 173 20.99 21.20 15.16
CA TYR A 173 20.41 20.45 16.28
C TYR A 173 20.69 18.95 16.12
N PRO A 174 20.82 18.22 17.24
CA PRO A 174 21.01 16.77 17.19
C PRO A 174 19.78 16.06 16.61
N GLU A 175 20.00 14.87 16.07
CA GLU A 175 18.94 14.00 15.58
C GLU A 175 18.00 13.60 16.72
N VAL A 176 16.70 13.62 16.44
CA VAL A 176 15.65 13.21 17.37
C VAL A 176 14.87 12.07 16.73
N THR A 177 14.77 10.94 17.43
CA THR A 177 13.90 9.82 17.04
C THR A 177 12.57 9.96 17.74
N ASP A 178 11.50 9.80 16.99
CA ASP A 178 10.13 9.92 17.50
C ASP A 178 9.22 8.83 16.92
N GLY A 179 8.48 8.17 17.81
CA GLY A 179 7.49 7.17 17.42
C GLY A 179 6.09 7.77 17.35
N ARG A 180 5.30 7.42 16.34
CA ARG A 180 3.94 7.93 16.12
C ARG A 180 2.94 6.82 15.93
N PHE A 181 1.72 7.12 16.37
CA PHE A 181 0.55 6.31 16.07
C PHE A 181 -0.39 7.10 15.16
N GLY A 182 -0.95 6.40 14.18
CA GLY A 182 -1.88 6.94 13.20
C GLY A 182 -2.89 5.91 12.76
N TRP A 183 -3.61 6.25 11.71
CA TRP A 183 -4.55 5.34 11.07
C TRP A 183 -4.17 5.11 9.60
N THR A 184 -4.64 3.98 9.05
CA THR A 184 -4.43 3.64 7.65
C THR A 184 -5.74 3.20 7.00
N VAL A 185 -5.88 3.52 5.72
CA VAL A 185 -6.90 2.96 4.84
C VAL A 185 -6.24 2.60 3.52
N GLY A 186 -6.60 1.46 2.97
CA GLY A 186 -6.00 0.97 1.74
C GLY A 186 -6.96 0.17 0.89
N MET A 187 -6.50 -0.13 -0.32
CA MET A 187 -7.20 -0.98 -1.27
C MET A 187 -6.20 -1.80 -2.07
N GLY A 188 -6.65 -2.93 -2.58
CA GLY A 188 -5.79 -3.77 -3.38
C GLY A 188 -6.52 -4.84 -4.16
N ALA A 189 -5.73 -5.53 -4.96
CA ALA A 189 -6.14 -6.72 -5.65
C ALA A 189 -5.11 -7.83 -5.43
N GLU A 190 -5.58 -9.03 -5.23
CA GLU A 190 -4.77 -10.22 -5.01
C GLU A 190 -5.20 -11.30 -6.00
N TYR A 191 -4.25 -11.83 -6.76
CA TYR A 191 -4.47 -12.85 -7.77
C TYR A 191 -3.80 -14.16 -7.36
N ARG A 192 -4.56 -15.24 -7.37
CA ARG A 192 -4.07 -16.56 -7.05
C ARG A 192 -3.37 -17.19 -8.25
N ILE A 193 -2.07 -17.49 -8.10
CA ILE A 193 -1.26 -18.14 -9.14
C ILE A 193 -1.40 -19.66 -9.05
N THR A 194 -1.46 -20.18 -7.82
CA THR A 194 -1.68 -21.60 -7.52
C THR A 194 -2.62 -21.71 -6.33
N SER A 195 -3.00 -22.93 -5.92
CA SER A 195 -3.83 -23.13 -4.72
C SER A 195 -3.27 -22.45 -3.46
N ASN A 196 -1.96 -22.33 -3.34
CA ASN A 196 -1.30 -21.81 -2.15
C ASN A 196 -0.61 -20.45 -2.33
N TRP A 197 -0.31 -20.03 -3.57
CA TRP A 197 0.41 -18.80 -3.84
C TRP A 197 -0.46 -17.74 -4.51
N SER A 198 -0.36 -16.52 -4.03
CA SER A 198 -1.00 -15.35 -4.63
C SER A 198 -0.05 -14.17 -4.73
N VAL A 199 -0.25 -13.33 -5.73
CA VAL A 199 0.40 -12.02 -5.88
C VAL A 199 -0.59 -10.93 -5.49
N LYS A 200 -0.10 -9.91 -4.82
CA LYS A 200 -0.90 -8.79 -4.30
C LYS A 200 -0.34 -7.47 -4.81
N LEU A 201 -1.23 -6.57 -5.26
CA LEU A 201 -0.95 -5.16 -5.46
C LEU A 201 -1.82 -4.37 -4.50
N GLU A 202 -1.21 -3.43 -3.78
CA GLU A 202 -1.87 -2.71 -2.70
C GLU A 202 -1.43 -1.25 -2.68
N TYR A 203 -2.36 -0.39 -2.37
CA TYR A 203 -2.14 1.01 -2.05
C TYR A 203 -2.68 1.30 -0.67
N ASP A 204 -1.87 1.92 0.17
CA ASP A 204 -2.25 2.37 1.52
C ASP A 204 -2.03 3.87 1.64
N PHE A 205 -2.99 4.54 2.24
CA PHE A 205 -2.87 5.90 2.75
C PHE A 205 -2.77 5.83 4.27
N MET A 206 -1.78 6.52 4.84
CA MET A 206 -1.56 6.60 6.28
C MET A 206 -1.53 8.06 6.71
N ASP A 207 -2.17 8.37 7.83
CA ASP A 207 -2.17 9.70 8.44
C ASP A 207 -1.79 9.56 9.92
N PHE A 208 -0.66 10.17 10.28
CA PHE A 208 -0.13 10.14 11.64
C PHE A 208 -0.43 11.43 12.41
N GLY A 209 -1.25 12.30 11.82
CA GLY A 209 -1.66 13.57 12.42
C GLY A 209 -0.50 14.55 12.57
N THR A 210 -0.69 15.50 13.48
CA THR A 210 0.34 16.49 13.82
C THR A 210 0.83 16.25 15.23
N LYS A 211 2.16 16.19 15.40
CA LYS A 211 2.81 15.99 16.69
C LYS A 211 3.86 17.07 16.92
N THR A 212 3.95 17.54 18.16
CA THR A 212 5.01 18.46 18.59
C THR A 212 6.28 17.67 18.87
N VAL A 213 7.32 17.92 18.08
CA VAL A 213 8.67 17.35 18.26
C VAL A 213 9.55 18.40 18.92
N SER A 214 10.19 18.01 20.04
CA SER A 214 11.08 18.88 20.79
C SER A 214 12.54 18.54 20.48
N PHE A 215 13.28 19.53 20.01
CA PHE A 215 14.71 19.44 19.79
C PHE A 215 15.44 19.96 21.02
N PRO A 216 16.39 19.18 21.60
CA PRO A 216 17.19 19.65 22.70
C PRO A 216 18.13 20.77 22.25
N GLU A 217 18.93 21.30 23.17
CA GLU A 217 19.93 22.35 22.86
C GLU A 217 20.83 21.94 21.69
N GLY A 218 21.12 22.90 20.81
CA GLY A 218 21.97 22.70 19.65
C GLY A 218 23.44 22.52 20.01
N THR A 219 24.31 22.57 19.00
CA THR A 219 25.76 22.35 19.17
C THR A 219 26.36 23.32 20.17
N ALA A 220 27.13 22.78 21.16
CA ALA A 220 27.81 23.58 22.16
C ALA A 220 28.75 24.64 21.55
N GLY A 221 28.70 25.85 22.07
CA GLY A 221 29.48 26.97 21.56
C GLY A 221 28.88 27.74 20.41
N THR A 222 27.64 27.42 20.03
CA THR A 222 26.84 28.14 19.04
C THR A 222 25.74 28.98 19.71
N PRO A 223 25.13 29.97 19.01
CA PRO A 223 23.98 30.70 19.54
C PRO A 223 22.74 29.84 19.82
N LEU A 224 22.76 28.57 19.44
CA LEU A 224 21.63 27.61 19.54
C LEU A 224 21.58 26.93 20.91
N THR A 225 21.62 27.71 21.99
CA THR A 225 21.69 27.21 23.39
C THR A 225 20.31 26.93 23.98
N ALA A 226 19.22 27.09 23.24
CA ALA A 226 17.88 26.84 23.75
C ALA A 226 17.22 25.70 22.98
N ALA A 227 16.55 24.82 23.73
CA ALA A 227 15.63 23.83 23.14
C ALA A 227 14.45 24.52 22.47
N PHE A 228 13.94 23.93 21.39
CA PHE A 228 12.76 24.43 20.71
C PHE A 228 11.84 23.29 20.29
N SER A 229 10.61 23.61 19.97
CA SER A 229 9.59 22.65 19.54
C SER A 229 8.98 23.04 18.21
N VAL A 230 8.63 22.03 17.42
CA VAL A 230 8.02 22.19 16.09
C VAL A 230 6.84 21.24 16.00
N ASP A 231 5.75 21.69 15.42
CA ASP A 231 4.61 20.85 15.07
C ASP A 231 4.82 20.28 13.69
N ILE A 232 4.86 18.94 13.58
CA ILE A 232 5.10 18.21 12.33
C ILE A 232 3.88 17.35 12.02
N GLY A 233 3.14 17.70 10.96
CA GLY A 233 2.09 16.88 10.38
C GLY A 233 2.66 15.89 9.37
N GLN A 234 2.18 14.63 9.36
CA GLN A 234 2.75 13.60 8.51
C GLN A 234 1.68 12.72 7.86
N ARG A 235 1.83 12.55 6.56
CA ARG A 235 1.01 11.64 5.74
C ARG A 235 1.90 10.84 4.83
N LEU A 236 1.54 9.57 4.60
CA LEU A 236 2.29 8.64 3.77
C LEU A 236 1.38 7.91 2.80
N HIS A 237 1.76 7.90 1.53
CA HIS A 237 1.16 7.09 0.47
C HIS A 237 2.10 5.94 0.15
N VAL A 238 1.61 4.71 0.23
CA VAL A 238 2.42 3.50 0.07
C VAL A 238 1.86 2.65 -1.04
N PHE A 239 2.72 2.25 -1.98
CA PHE A 239 2.40 1.32 -3.06
C PHE A 239 3.22 0.05 -2.85
N LYS A 240 2.55 -1.09 -2.72
CA LYS A 240 3.17 -2.39 -2.45
C LYS A 240 2.83 -3.42 -3.51
N ALA A 241 3.83 -4.22 -3.89
CA ALA A 241 3.65 -5.48 -4.61
C ALA A 241 4.12 -6.61 -3.68
N GLY A 242 3.28 -7.60 -3.46
CA GLY A 242 3.53 -8.68 -2.50
C GLY A 242 3.27 -10.06 -3.06
N LEU A 243 3.84 -11.04 -2.39
CA LEU A 243 3.63 -12.47 -2.61
C LEU A 243 3.18 -13.10 -1.29
N ASN A 244 2.06 -13.82 -1.31
CA ASN A 244 1.52 -14.53 -0.15
C ASN A 244 1.54 -16.03 -0.35
N TYR A 245 1.80 -16.76 0.73
CA TYR A 245 1.59 -18.20 0.83
C TYR A 245 0.41 -18.45 1.77
N ILE A 246 -0.64 -19.10 1.27
CA ILE A 246 -1.87 -19.43 1.98
C ILE A 246 -1.77 -20.87 2.46
N PHE A 247 -1.86 -21.06 3.78
CA PHE A 247 -1.80 -22.38 4.41
C PHE A 247 -3.17 -23.05 4.33
N ALA A 248 -3.19 -24.34 3.85
CA ALA A 248 -4.38 -25.16 3.80
C ALA A 248 -5.64 -24.42 3.31
N PRO A 249 -5.63 -23.88 2.09
CA PRO A 249 -6.80 -23.18 1.57
C PRO A 249 -8.01 -24.12 1.58
N SER A 250 -9.16 -23.64 2.07
CA SER A 250 -10.39 -24.42 2.07
C SER A 250 -10.78 -24.75 0.62
N VAL A 251 -11.24 -25.97 0.41
CA VAL A 251 -11.74 -26.43 -0.89
C VAL A 251 -13.27 -26.44 -0.80
N TYR A 252 -13.93 -25.68 -1.66
CA TYR A 252 -15.39 -25.64 -1.77
C TYR A 252 -15.88 -26.30 -3.04
#